data_4ebab8522de6dd0be40d1965b9351436
#
_entry.id   4ebab8522de6dd0be40d1965b9351436
#
_cell.length_a   1.000
_cell.length_b   1.000
_cell.length_c   1.000
_cell.angle_alpha   90.00
_cell.angle_beta   90.00
_cell.angle_gamma   90.00
#
_symmetry.space_group_name_H-M   'P 1'
#
loop_
_entity.id
_entity.type
_entity.pdbx_description
1 polymer ?
#
loop_
_entity_poly.entity_id
_entity_poly.type
_entity_poly.pdbx_seq_one_letter_code
_entity_poly.pdbx_strand_id
1 'polypeptide(L)'
;MRLLHLVLLVLMLGLLPLRAQELRATVELRTEALGSEGQIHYEGLRRQLIDLLGRTRWTDLTYKEGERIDVSFIFTLHERSEAGEYKGELVISARRPIYGTDYMSPTLLLRDPSITFTYLPGDPLTY
;
A
#
# COMPACT_ATOMS: atom_id res chain seq x y z
N MET A 1 36.66 6.48 27.64
CA MET A 1 36.59 6.66 26.18
C MET A 1 35.65 5.66 25.52
N ARG A 2 35.72 4.35 25.75
CA ARG A 2 34.84 3.35 25.16
C ARG A 2 33.34 3.54 25.51
N LEU A 3 33.04 3.92 26.75
CA LEU A 3 31.68 4.18 27.21
C LEU A 3 31.04 5.40 26.50
N LEU A 4 31.84 6.45 26.28
CA LEU A 4 31.40 7.66 25.59
C LEU A 4 31.03 7.38 24.10
N HIS A 5 31.82 6.53 23.43
CA HIS A 5 31.56 6.12 22.06
C HIS A 5 30.30 5.25 21.95
N LEU A 6 30.05 4.39 22.95
CA LEU A 6 28.87 3.55 23.01
C LEU A 6 27.60 4.38 23.22
N VAL A 7 27.65 5.38 24.08
CA VAL A 7 26.55 6.33 24.31
C VAL A 7 26.28 7.17 23.07
N LEU A 8 27.31 7.64 22.36
CA LEU A 8 27.19 8.40 21.13
C LEU A 8 26.59 7.54 20.01
N LEU A 9 26.96 6.27 19.90
CA LEU A 9 26.41 5.32 18.93
C LEU A 9 24.91 5.06 19.17
N VAL A 10 24.52 4.86 20.45
CA VAL A 10 23.11 4.66 20.82
C VAL A 10 22.29 5.94 20.54
N LEU A 11 22.86 7.12 20.78
CA LEU A 11 22.20 8.39 20.48
C LEU A 11 22.01 8.60 18.97
N MET A 12 22.96 8.18 18.15
CA MET A 12 22.86 8.22 16.68
C MET A 12 21.81 7.25 16.13
N LEU A 13 21.63 6.07 16.75
CA LEU A 13 20.56 5.12 16.36
C LEU A 13 19.16 5.65 16.66
N GLY A 14 19.01 6.51 17.67
CA GLY A 14 17.71 7.12 18.04
C GLY A 14 17.24 8.22 17.10
N LEU A 15 18.07 8.68 16.17
CA LEU A 15 17.75 9.75 15.21
C LEU A 15 17.25 9.23 13.86
N LEU A 16 17.04 7.92 13.70
CA LEU A 16 16.41 7.39 12.50
C LEU A 16 14.97 7.95 12.43
N PRO A 17 14.60 8.69 11.37
CA PRO A 17 13.25 9.19 11.24
C PRO A 17 12.33 7.96 11.15
N LEU A 18 11.50 7.76 12.17
CA LEU A 18 10.36 6.86 12.11
C LEU A 18 9.47 7.39 10.99
N ARG A 19 9.54 6.76 9.83
CA ARG A 19 8.67 7.10 8.70
C ARG A 19 7.25 6.79 9.14
N ALA A 20 6.52 7.81 9.54
CA ALA A 20 5.10 7.69 9.83
C ALA A 20 4.38 7.40 8.51
N GLN A 21 3.80 6.21 8.41
CA GLN A 21 2.91 5.84 7.29
C GLN A 21 1.62 6.66 7.44
N GLU A 22 1.19 7.30 6.37
CA GLU A 22 -0.02 8.13 6.35
C GLU A 22 -1.28 7.27 6.18
N LEU A 23 -1.14 6.22 5.37
CA LEU A 23 -2.22 5.30 5.02
C LEU A 23 -2.05 3.96 5.72
N ARG A 24 -3.16 3.41 6.19
CA ARG A 24 -3.30 2.00 6.50
C ARG A 24 -3.95 1.34 5.29
N ALA A 25 -3.12 0.95 4.32
CA ALA A 25 -3.59 0.38 3.07
C ALA A 25 -3.89 -1.11 3.21
N THR A 26 -5.05 -1.52 2.74
CA THR A 26 -5.40 -2.91 2.48
C THR A 26 -5.58 -3.13 0.99
N VAL A 27 -5.08 -4.22 0.45
CA VAL A 27 -5.17 -4.56 -0.97
C VAL A 27 -5.81 -5.94 -1.11
N GLU A 28 -6.93 -5.96 -1.80
CA GLU A 28 -7.60 -7.18 -2.27
C GLU A 28 -7.38 -7.30 -3.78
N LEU A 29 -6.91 -8.47 -4.22
CA LEU A 29 -6.67 -8.76 -5.61
C LEU A 29 -7.58 -9.91 -6.03
N ARG A 30 -8.54 -9.65 -6.91
CA ARG A 30 -9.46 -10.62 -7.48
C ARG A 30 -8.98 -11.02 -8.86
N THR A 31 -8.65 -12.30 -9.02
CA THR A 31 -8.04 -12.86 -10.23
C THR A 31 -8.80 -14.06 -10.78
N GLU A 32 -10.05 -14.24 -10.37
CA GLU A 32 -10.86 -15.40 -10.73
C GLU A 32 -11.02 -15.56 -12.25
N ALA A 33 -11.07 -14.43 -12.97
CA ALA A 33 -11.18 -14.42 -14.43
C ALA A 33 -9.87 -14.85 -15.13
N LEU A 34 -8.73 -14.80 -14.44
CA LEU A 34 -7.42 -15.13 -15.01
C LEU A 34 -7.03 -16.61 -14.84
N GLY A 35 -7.88 -17.39 -14.16
CA GLY A 35 -7.60 -18.80 -13.86
C GLY A 35 -6.57 -19.00 -12.74
N SER A 36 -6.28 -20.27 -12.46
CA SER A 36 -5.38 -20.66 -11.37
C SER A 36 -3.89 -20.62 -11.75
N GLU A 37 -3.58 -20.47 -13.02
CA GLU A 37 -2.21 -20.35 -13.50
C GLU A 37 -1.62 -19.01 -13.03
N GLY A 38 -0.54 -19.08 -12.27
CA GLY A 38 0.17 -17.87 -11.83
C GLY A 38 -0.21 -17.31 -10.46
N GLN A 39 -0.90 -18.06 -9.61
CA GLN A 39 -1.23 -17.60 -8.25
C GLN A 39 -0.02 -17.06 -7.48
N ILE A 40 1.16 -17.66 -7.66
CA ILE A 40 2.41 -17.17 -7.05
C ILE A 40 2.75 -15.75 -7.54
N HIS A 41 2.50 -15.47 -8.81
CA HIS A 41 2.74 -14.15 -9.41
C HIS A 41 1.74 -13.11 -8.89
N TYR A 42 0.48 -13.51 -8.69
CA TYR A 42 -0.55 -12.61 -8.14
C TYR A 42 -0.26 -12.26 -6.68
N GLU A 43 0.27 -13.18 -5.91
CA GLU A 43 0.69 -12.92 -4.53
C GLU A 43 1.90 -11.97 -4.48
N GLY A 44 2.84 -12.10 -5.42
CA GLY A 44 3.93 -11.15 -5.61
C GLY A 44 3.44 -9.75 -5.96
N LEU A 45 2.51 -9.64 -6.90
CA LEU A 45 1.87 -8.38 -7.29
C LEU A 45 1.14 -7.74 -6.10
N ARG A 46 0.35 -8.52 -5.35
CA ARG A 46 -0.37 -8.04 -4.17
C ARG A 46 0.57 -7.44 -3.12
N ARG A 47 1.68 -8.12 -2.83
CA ARG A 47 2.69 -7.62 -1.88
C ARG A 47 3.30 -6.31 -2.35
N GLN A 48 3.66 -6.20 -3.62
CA GLN A 48 4.23 -4.97 -4.16
C GLN A 48 3.22 -3.81 -4.15
N LEU A 49 1.94 -4.08 -4.42
CA LEU A 49 0.88 -3.06 -4.29
C LEU A 49 0.74 -2.58 -2.83
N ILE A 50 0.76 -3.49 -1.86
CA ILE A 50 0.73 -3.13 -0.43
C ILE A 50 1.95 -2.27 -0.07
N ASP A 51 3.13 -2.65 -0.53
CA ASP A 51 4.36 -1.91 -0.25
C ASP A 51 4.33 -0.52 -0.91
N LEU A 52 3.93 -0.42 -2.17
CA LEU A 52 3.83 0.85 -2.89
C LEU A 52 2.81 1.78 -2.22
N LEU A 53 1.61 1.29 -1.93
CA LEU A 53 0.52 2.11 -1.42
C LEU A 53 0.68 2.44 0.07
N GLY A 54 1.20 1.51 0.86
CA GLY A 54 1.34 1.67 2.31
C GLY A 54 2.64 2.35 2.75
N ARG A 55 3.73 2.23 1.99
CA ARG A 55 5.05 2.80 2.36
C ARG A 55 5.38 4.09 1.65
N THR A 56 4.69 4.42 0.55
CA THR A 56 4.90 5.67 -0.15
C THR A 56 4.37 6.84 0.69
N ARG A 57 5.16 7.89 0.80
CA ARG A 57 4.73 9.14 1.41
C ARG A 57 3.99 9.96 0.36
N TRP A 58 2.69 10.14 0.58
CA TRP A 58 1.82 10.82 -0.37
C TRP A 58 1.67 12.33 -0.10
N THR A 59 1.92 12.74 1.16
CA THR A 59 1.82 14.13 1.58
C THR A 59 3.00 14.54 2.46
N ASP A 60 3.17 15.83 2.72
CA ASP A 60 4.18 16.33 3.66
C ASP A 60 3.71 16.34 5.12
N LEU A 61 2.48 15.86 5.38
CA LEU A 61 1.90 15.79 6.70
C LEU A 61 2.44 14.59 7.49
N THR A 62 2.48 14.73 8.81
CA THR A 62 2.85 13.65 9.71
C THR A 62 1.61 13.23 10.51
N TYR A 63 1.23 11.96 10.39
CA TYR A 63 0.08 11.38 11.08
C TYR A 63 0.54 10.51 12.24
N LYS A 64 -0.16 10.62 13.39
CA LYS A 64 -0.02 9.66 14.48
C LYS A 64 -0.71 8.35 14.10
N GLU A 65 -0.37 7.26 14.79
CA GLU A 65 -0.92 5.94 14.50
C GLU A 65 -2.46 5.90 14.51
N GLY A 66 -3.10 6.61 15.45
CA GLY A 66 -4.57 6.72 15.55
C GLY A 66 -5.22 7.72 14.57
N GLU A 67 -4.41 8.46 13.81
CA GLU A 67 -4.89 9.47 12.85
C GLU A 67 -4.77 8.97 11.40
N ARG A 68 -4.21 7.78 11.18
CA ARG A 68 -4.02 7.21 9.85
C ARG A 68 -5.36 6.98 9.16
N ILE A 69 -5.36 7.21 7.86
CA ILE A 69 -6.53 6.98 7.01
C ILE A 69 -6.55 5.50 6.60
N ASP A 70 -7.65 4.81 6.89
CA ASP A 70 -7.87 3.45 6.40
C ASP A 70 -8.31 3.53 4.93
N VAL A 71 -7.50 2.94 4.04
CA VAL A 71 -7.79 2.89 2.61
C VAL A 71 -7.80 1.44 2.15
N SER A 72 -8.89 1.06 1.50
CA SER A 72 -9.04 -0.24 0.86
C SER A 72 -8.99 -0.08 -0.65
N PHE A 73 -8.14 -0.88 -1.28
CA PHE A 73 -8.00 -0.99 -2.73
C PHE A 73 -8.44 -2.39 -3.15
N ILE A 74 -9.44 -2.47 -4.02
CA ILE A 74 -9.94 -3.74 -4.58
C ILE A 74 -9.66 -3.71 -6.08
N PHE A 75 -8.72 -4.54 -6.52
CA PHE A 75 -8.39 -4.76 -7.92
C PHE A 75 -9.12 -6.01 -8.41
N THR A 76 -9.95 -5.88 -9.42
CA THR A 76 -10.59 -7.01 -10.11
C THR A 76 -9.98 -7.12 -11.50
N LEU A 77 -9.12 -8.12 -11.70
CA LEU A 77 -8.40 -8.30 -12.95
C LEU A 77 -9.15 -9.27 -13.87
N HIS A 78 -9.38 -8.83 -15.11
CA HIS A 78 -10.15 -9.58 -16.11
C HIS A 78 -9.26 -10.18 -17.19
N GLU A 79 -8.18 -9.51 -17.56
CA GLU A 79 -7.29 -9.90 -18.64
C GLU A 79 -5.83 -9.77 -18.23
N ARG A 80 -5.00 -10.64 -18.77
CA ARG A 80 -3.55 -10.57 -18.71
C ARG A 80 -2.96 -10.94 -20.06
N SER A 81 -2.08 -10.09 -20.61
CA SER A 81 -1.32 -10.41 -21.81
C SER A 81 -0.04 -11.20 -21.48
N GLU A 82 0.55 -11.84 -22.48
CA GLU A 82 1.86 -12.49 -22.34
C GLU A 82 2.98 -11.50 -21.99
N ALA A 83 2.84 -10.24 -22.40
CA ALA A 83 3.77 -9.16 -22.08
C ALA A 83 3.62 -8.63 -20.63
N GLY A 84 2.72 -9.21 -19.82
CA GLY A 84 2.50 -8.79 -18.43
C GLY A 84 1.63 -7.55 -18.26
N GLU A 85 0.88 -7.16 -19.29
CA GLU A 85 -0.14 -6.12 -19.17
C GLU A 85 -1.41 -6.71 -18.55
N TYR A 86 -1.91 -6.07 -17.51
CA TYR A 86 -3.15 -6.42 -16.81
C TYR A 86 -4.23 -5.38 -17.10
N LYS A 87 -5.46 -5.84 -17.28
CA LYS A 87 -6.64 -5.00 -17.41
C LYS A 87 -7.69 -5.40 -16.38
N GLY A 88 -8.39 -4.43 -15.83
CA GLY A 88 -9.39 -4.70 -14.82
C GLY A 88 -10.08 -3.44 -14.32
N GLU A 89 -10.67 -3.57 -13.15
CA GLU A 89 -11.33 -2.50 -12.42
C GLU A 89 -10.61 -2.24 -11.09
N LEU A 90 -10.71 -1.01 -10.61
CA LEU A 90 -10.22 -0.60 -9.30
C LEU A 90 -11.34 0.08 -8.51
N VAL A 91 -11.58 -0.39 -7.30
CA VAL A 91 -12.41 0.30 -6.32
C VAL A 91 -11.53 0.76 -5.16
N ILE A 92 -11.61 2.04 -4.84
CA ILE A 92 -10.90 2.64 -3.71
C ILE A 92 -11.95 3.14 -2.73
N SER A 93 -11.83 2.74 -1.47
CA SER A 93 -12.62 3.31 -0.38
C SER A 93 -11.71 3.79 0.74
N ALA A 94 -11.96 4.98 1.26
CA ALA A 94 -11.22 5.53 2.37
C ALA A 94 -12.15 5.90 3.53
N ARG A 95 -11.67 5.65 4.75
CA ARG A 95 -12.34 6.01 6.00
C ARG A 95 -11.33 6.66 6.93
N ARG A 96 -11.76 7.65 7.66
CA ARG A 96 -10.94 8.28 8.69
C ARG A 96 -11.62 8.22 10.07
N PRO A 97 -10.83 8.10 11.13
CA PRO A 97 -11.37 8.11 12.49
C PRO A 97 -11.98 9.47 12.82
N ILE A 98 -13.07 9.44 13.58
CA ILE A 98 -13.70 10.64 14.15
C ILE A 98 -13.10 10.87 15.53
N TYR A 99 -12.53 12.05 15.74
CA TYR A 99 -11.88 12.40 17.01
C TYR A 99 -12.80 12.18 18.22
N GLY A 100 -12.28 11.50 19.24
CA GLY A 100 -13.00 11.22 20.48
C GLY A 100 -14.09 10.14 20.40
N THR A 101 -14.14 9.36 19.32
CA THR A 101 -15.09 8.25 19.14
C THR A 101 -14.42 7.03 18.53
N ASP A 102 -15.09 5.87 18.61
CA ASP A 102 -14.68 4.65 17.90
C ASP A 102 -15.29 4.53 16.48
N TYR A 103 -15.94 5.58 16.02
CA TYR A 103 -16.59 5.59 14.69
C TYR A 103 -15.63 6.03 13.59
N MET A 104 -15.83 5.45 12.40
CA MET A 104 -15.12 5.78 11.18
C MET A 104 -16.05 6.51 10.22
N SER A 105 -15.59 7.65 9.69
CA SER A 105 -16.32 8.39 8.65
C SER A 105 -15.83 7.96 7.27
N PRO A 106 -16.72 7.53 6.36
CA PRO A 106 -16.36 7.34 4.96
C PRO A 106 -16.02 8.70 4.34
N THR A 107 -14.86 8.78 3.70
CA THR A 107 -14.36 10.03 3.10
C THR A 107 -14.22 9.95 1.59
N LEU A 108 -14.07 8.74 1.05
CA LEU A 108 -13.92 8.52 -0.39
C LEU A 108 -14.52 7.17 -0.77
N LEU A 109 -15.21 7.16 -1.91
CA LEU A 109 -15.53 5.96 -2.66
C LEU A 109 -15.32 6.30 -4.15
N LEU A 110 -14.34 5.68 -4.76
CA LEU A 110 -14.00 5.83 -6.17
C LEU A 110 -14.05 4.48 -6.86
N ARG A 111 -14.59 4.44 -8.07
CA ARG A 111 -14.52 3.28 -8.96
C ARG A 111 -13.94 3.71 -10.30
N ASP A 112 -12.86 3.04 -10.70
CA ASP A 112 -12.33 3.11 -12.05
C ASP A 112 -12.63 1.78 -12.76
N PRO A 113 -13.52 1.78 -13.76
CA PRO A 113 -13.94 0.55 -14.44
C PRO A 113 -12.92 0.04 -15.47
N SER A 114 -11.85 0.77 -15.73
CA SER A 114 -10.91 0.44 -16.82
C SER A 114 -9.47 0.83 -16.48
N ILE A 115 -8.88 0.11 -15.54
CA ILE A 115 -7.44 0.26 -15.26
C ILE A 115 -6.61 -0.64 -16.18
N THR A 116 -5.44 -0.15 -16.55
CA THR A 116 -4.42 -0.92 -17.27
C THR A 116 -3.06 -0.63 -16.65
N PHE A 117 -2.30 -1.67 -16.36
CA PHE A 117 -0.92 -1.55 -15.86
C PHE A 117 -0.09 -2.76 -16.25
N THR A 118 1.23 -2.60 -16.23
CA THR A 118 2.17 -3.68 -16.52
C THR A 118 2.85 -4.13 -15.23
N TYR A 119 2.89 -5.43 -15.03
CA TYR A 119 3.65 -6.07 -13.95
C TYR A 119 4.33 -7.33 -14.46
N LEU A 120 5.64 -7.41 -14.26
CA LEU A 120 6.44 -8.61 -14.48
C LEU A 120 7.00 -9.09 -13.14
N PRO A 121 6.96 -10.42 -12.86
CA PRO A 121 7.51 -10.97 -11.63
C PRO A 121 8.99 -10.61 -11.48
N GLY A 122 9.33 -9.99 -10.35
CA GLY A 122 10.69 -9.55 -10.04
C GLY A 122 10.97 -8.07 -10.32
N ASP A 123 10.14 -7.39 -11.10
CA ASP A 123 10.27 -5.97 -11.34
C ASP A 123 9.53 -5.16 -10.24
N PRO A 124 10.12 -4.06 -9.74
CA PRO A 124 9.45 -3.21 -8.77
C PRO A 124 8.31 -2.43 -9.44
N LEU A 125 7.17 -2.33 -8.75
CA LEU A 125 6.13 -1.38 -9.14
C LEU A 125 6.59 0.04 -8.78
N THR A 126 6.52 0.92 -9.78
CA THR A 126 6.77 2.36 -9.65
C THR A 126 5.58 3.13 -10.21
N TYR A 127 5.35 4.34 -9.71
CA TYR A 127 4.37 5.27 -10.25
C TYR A 127 5.05 6.40 -11.00
#